data_e006ce4c59ca7eeb074cc999cf06d67e
#
_entry.id   e006ce4c59ca7eeb074cc999cf06d67e
#
_cell.length_a   1.000
_cell.length_b   1.000
_cell.length_c   1.000
_cell.angle_alpha   90.00
_cell.angle_beta   90.00
_cell.angle_gamma   90.00
#
_symmetry.space_group_name_H-M   'P 1'
#
loop_
_entity.id
_entity.type
_entity.pdbx_description
1 polymer ?
#
loop_
_entity_poly.entity_id
_entity_poly.type
_entity_poly.pdbx_seq_one_letter_code
_entity_poly.pdbx_strand_id
1 'polypeptide(L)'
;MVMTSRTVDGELLGFAPFHTYPSSLRFSLGEIAIASKRVQRYVLEQGPLVRFDASRALVDACFVALRHHLPSNAVVFLQGVEEDSDLGAILNDPKSGLRSAFNVVPFGPRYSRCRIRWNGRFDDYLATLSKITRKDLRRTLRKAESAENGRFNLSRYTSVDDAANFIAKALPISEKTYQARLLGLGLREDEGLSARLKAAAERGYFLGHILHIDDVPVAFHYGYVFRSCFYMVDGGYDPDYAKLQIGMMIFLNVLQDIEAHGDRIDILDYLYGDGSYKERTSNLKTPERHYYLIPKTLRGAILAKSMVATDRFSRGLGNFLEKHGLKERIKRLIRRSA
;
A
#
# COMPACT_ATOMS: atom_id res chain seq x y z
N MET A 1 -19.25 -2.55 1.11
CA MET A 1 -19.89 -3.85 1.52
C MET A 1 -19.00 -4.49 2.57
N VAL A 2 -19.59 -5.05 3.62
CA VAL A 2 -18.85 -5.79 4.63
C VAL A 2 -19.42 -7.21 4.68
N MET A 3 -18.54 -8.21 4.67
CA MET A 3 -18.90 -9.59 4.94
C MET A 3 -18.37 -9.99 6.32
N THR A 4 -19.17 -10.71 7.08
CA THR A 4 -18.78 -11.25 8.38
C THR A 4 -19.00 -12.76 8.40
N SER A 5 -18.09 -13.48 9.04
CA SER A 5 -18.26 -14.90 9.38
C SER A 5 -18.44 -15.03 10.88
N ARG A 6 -19.42 -15.82 11.29
CA ARG A 6 -19.74 -16.01 12.70
C ARG A 6 -19.88 -17.50 13.04
N THR A 7 -19.66 -17.86 14.30
CA THR A 7 -20.07 -19.16 14.84
C THR A 7 -21.58 -19.27 14.87
N VAL A 8 -22.09 -20.48 15.13
CA VAL A 8 -23.53 -20.73 15.37
C VAL A 8 -24.05 -19.89 16.54
N ASP A 9 -23.22 -19.67 17.54
CA ASP A 9 -23.57 -18.88 18.75
C ASP A 9 -23.38 -17.36 18.50
N GLY A 10 -23.09 -16.92 17.25
CA GLY A 10 -23.00 -15.53 16.86
C GLY A 10 -21.65 -14.86 17.07
N GLU A 11 -20.64 -15.56 17.57
CA GLU A 11 -19.29 -15.02 17.76
C GLU A 11 -18.61 -14.71 16.42
N LEU A 12 -17.95 -13.55 16.30
CA LEU A 12 -17.28 -13.11 15.08
C LEU A 12 -15.99 -13.90 14.85
N LEU A 13 -15.93 -14.65 13.75
CA LEU A 13 -14.74 -15.40 13.32
C LEU A 13 -13.91 -14.65 12.30
N GLY A 14 -14.54 -13.81 11.49
CA GLY A 14 -13.83 -13.07 10.46
C GLY A 14 -14.68 -11.98 9.83
N PHE A 15 -14.00 -11.07 9.17
CA PHE A 15 -14.62 -9.92 8.54
C PHE A 15 -13.82 -9.49 7.31
N ALA A 16 -14.51 -9.10 6.22
CA ALA A 16 -13.93 -8.61 4.99
C ALA A 16 -14.62 -7.31 4.55
N PRO A 17 -13.96 -6.16 4.71
CA PRO A 17 -14.47 -4.86 4.28
C PRO A 17 -14.14 -4.63 2.81
N PHE A 18 -15.14 -4.59 1.94
CA PHE A 18 -14.97 -4.26 0.53
C PHE A 18 -15.28 -2.80 0.25
N HIS A 19 -14.35 -2.09 -0.36
CA HIS A 19 -14.64 -0.84 -1.04
C HIS A 19 -15.31 -1.13 -2.38
N THR A 20 -16.45 -0.48 -2.65
CA THR A 20 -17.23 -0.79 -3.86
C THR A 20 -17.49 0.47 -4.67
N TYR A 21 -17.16 0.42 -5.97
CA TYR A 21 -17.40 1.55 -6.87
C TYR A 21 -17.52 1.10 -8.33
N PRO A 22 -18.26 1.85 -9.18
CA PRO A 22 -18.24 1.66 -10.62
C PRO A 22 -16.84 1.90 -11.17
N SER A 23 -16.39 1.03 -12.05
CA SER A 23 -15.05 1.12 -12.63
C SER A 23 -15.02 0.58 -14.05
N SER A 24 -13.91 0.77 -14.75
CA SER A 24 -13.66 0.15 -16.04
C SER A 24 -12.39 -0.69 -15.99
N LEU A 25 -12.50 -1.96 -16.37
CA LEU A 25 -11.35 -2.78 -16.69
C LEU A 25 -10.80 -2.32 -18.03
N ARG A 26 -9.54 -1.88 -18.06
CA ARG A 26 -8.85 -1.47 -19.29
C ARG A 26 -8.02 -2.63 -19.81
N PHE A 27 -8.10 -2.83 -21.12
CA PHE A 27 -7.24 -3.75 -21.86
C PHE A 27 -6.23 -2.89 -22.62
N SER A 28 -4.96 -3.03 -22.29
CA SER A 28 -3.92 -2.14 -22.82
C SER A 28 -2.78 -2.92 -23.46
N LEU A 29 -2.23 -2.39 -24.55
CA LEU A 29 -0.98 -2.80 -25.16
C LEU A 29 0.08 -1.76 -24.82
N GLY A 30 0.92 -2.06 -23.85
CA GLY A 30 1.78 -1.05 -23.23
C GLY A 30 0.94 0.04 -22.55
N GLU A 31 1.14 1.29 -22.95
CA GLU A 31 0.42 2.45 -22.41
C GLU A 31 -0.91 2.73 -23.16
N ILE A 32 -1.17 2.06 -24.30
CA ILE A 32 -2.33 2.33 -25.16
C ILE A 32 -3.50 1.44 -24.71
N ALA A 33 -4.60 2.05 -24.27
CA ALA A 33 -5.84 1.34 -24.00
C ALA A 33 -6.55 1.00 -25.33
N ILE A 34 -6.75 -0.31 -25.60
CA ILE A 34 -7.40 -0.81 -26.82
C ILE A 34 -8.87 -1.11 -26.61
N ALA A 35 -9.29 -1.41 -25.40
CA ALA A 35 -10.67 -1.66 -25.04
C ALA A 35 -10.90 -1.39 -23.55
N SER A 36 -12.16 -1.22 -23.17
CA SER A 36 -12.57 -1.15 -21.77
C SER A 36 -13.91 -1.84 -21.54
N LYS A 37 -14.10 -2.36 -20.32
CA LYS A 37 -15.34 -2.99 -19.88
C LYS A 37 -15.80 -2.38 -18.56
N ARG A 38 -16.99 -1.80 -18.52
CA ARG A 38 -17.60 -1.32 -17.27
C ARG A 38 -17.93 -2.49 -16.35
N VAL A 39 -17.55 -2.35 -15.09
CA VAL A 39 -17.73 -3.36 -14.04
C VAL A 39 -18.07 -2.67 -12.71
N GLN A 40 -18.75 -3.40 -11.82
CA GLN A 40 -18.80 -3.05 -10.41
C GLN A 40 -17.60 -3.67 -9.72
N ARG A 41 -16.67 -2.83 -9.24
CA ARG A 41 -15.45 -3.31 -8.58
C ARG A 41 -15.65 -3.39 -7.07
N TYR A 42 -15.25 -4.51 -6.52
CA TYR A 42 -15.17 -4.78 -5.08
C TYR A 42 -13.70 -4.94 -4.72
N VAL A 43 -13.13 -4.01 -3.99
CA VAL A 43 -11.72 -4.02 -3.59
C VAL A 43 -11.59 -4.53 -2.17
N LEU A 44 -10.76 -5.51 -1.97
CA LEU A 44 -10.31 -6.00 -0.67
C LEU A 44 -8.80 -5.89 -0.60
N GLU A 45 -8.31 -5.13 0.37
CA GLU A 45 -6.88 -4.97 0.60
C GLU A 45 -6.36 -6.14 1.45
N GLN A 46 -5.27 -6.74 1.02
CA GLN A 46 -4.53 -7.84 1.66
C GLN A 46 -5.33 -9.15 1.83
N GLY A 47 -6.59 -9.09 2.21
CA GLY A 47 -7.47 -10.24 2.42
C GLY A 47 -8.45 -10.02 3.57
N PRO A 48 -9.28 -11.02 3.88
CA PRO A 48 -10.17 -10.95 5.02
C PRO A 48 -9.37 -11.01 6.33
N LEU A 49 -9.83 -10.28 7.33
CA LEU A 49 -9.34 -10.40 8.70
C LEU A 49 -10.07 -11.57 9.36
N VAL A 50 -9.34 -12.57 9.81
CA VAL A 50 -9.88 -13.74 10.49
C VAL A 50 -9.20 -13.91 11.83
N ARG A 51 -9.87 -14.56 12.76
CA ARG A 51 -9.27 -14.97 14.04
C ARG A 51 -8.06 -15.88 13.74
N PHE A 52 -7.06 -15.80 14.60
CA PHE A 52 -5.81 -16.57 14.41
C PHE A 52 -6.02 -18.10 14.45
N ASP A 53 -7.08 -18.57 15.09
CA ASP A 53 -7.49 -19.96 15.19
C ASP A 53 -8.49 -20.39 14.09
N ALA A 54 -8.88 -19.44 13.21
CA ALA A 54 -9.77 -19.74 12.10
C ALA A 54 -9.01 -20.52 11.01
N SER A 55 -9.65 -21.57 10.52
CA SER A 55 -9.04 -22.40 9.49
C SER A 55 -9.01 -21.74 8.13
N ARG A 56 -8.02 -22.13 7.28
CA ARG A 56 -7.98 -21.76 5.85
C ARG A 56 -9.31 -22.06 5.15
N ALA A 57 -10.00 -23.14 5.53
CA ALA A 57 -11.32 -23.49 5.00
C ALA A 57 -12.37 -22.40 5.24
N LEU A 58 -12.31 -21.66 6.36
CA LEU A 58 -13.21 -20.53 6.60
C LEU A 58 -12.98 -19.40 5.59
N VAL A 59 -11.72 -19.07 5.30
CA VAL A 59 -11.40 -18.04 4.30
C VAL A 59 -11.92 -18.46 2.92
N ASP A 60 -11.71 -19.72 2.53
CA ASP A 60 -12.21 -20.26 1.27
C ASP A 60 -13.75 -20.21 1.18
N ALA A 61 -14.44 -20.66 2.24
CA ALA A 61 -15.90 -20.62 2.34
C ALA A 61 -16.45 -19.18 2.25
N CYS A 62 -15.78 -18.19 2.85
CA CYS A 62 -16.16 -16.78 2.73
C CYS A 62 -16.21 -16.33 1.27
N PHE A 63 -15.22 -16.69 0.44
CA PHE A 63 -15.21 -16.32 -0.97
C PHE A 63 -16.27 -17.08 -1.77
N VAL A 64 -16.54 -18.34 -1.45
CA VAL A 64 -17.66 -19.08 -2.06
C VAL A 64 -18.98 -18.40 -1.74
N ALA A 65 -19.22 -18.03 -0.47
CA ALA A 65 -20.42 -17.29 -0.07
C ALA A 65 -20.51 -15.92 -0.75
N LEU A 66 -19.40 -15.18 -0.84
CA LEU A 66 -19.33 -13.89 -1.54
C LEU A 66 -19.90 -13.98 -2.96
N ARG A 67 -19.62 -15.07 -3.68
CA ARG A 67 -20.08 -15.27 -5.06
C ARG A 67 -21.59 -15.12 -5.20
N HIS A 68 -22.36 -15.56 -4.22
CA HIS A 68 -23.82 -15.51 -4.23
C HIS A 68 -24.39 -14.10 -4.03
N HIS A 69 -23.61 -13.19 -3.47
CA HIS A 69 -24.01 -11.80 -3.22
C HIS A 69 -23.51 -10.81 -4.27
N LEU A 70 -22.75 -11.29 -5.25
CA LEU A 70 -22.18 -10.42 -6.28
C LEU A 70 -23.12 -10.30 -7.50
N PRO A 71 -23.35 -9.08 -8.02
CA PRO A 71 -24.04 -8.88 -9.28
C PRO A 71 -23.28 -9.47 -10.48
N SER A 72 -23.97 -9.70 -11.59
CA SER A 72 -23.40 -10.38 -12.77
C SER A 72 -22.24 -9.65 -13.43
N ASN A 73 -22.14 -8.33 -13.24
CA ASN A 73 -21.06 -7.49 -13.75
C ASN A 73 -19.98 -7.18 -12.72
N ALA A 74 -20.02 -7.85 -11.57
CA ALA A 74 -19.04 -7.65 -10.51
C ALA A 74 -17.69 -8.27 -10.85
N VAL A 75 -16.63 -7.62 -10.37
CA VAL A 75 -15.29 -8.18 -10.23
C VAL A 75 -14.75 -7.86 -8.84
N VAL A 76 -14.08 -8.82 -8.22
CA VAL A 76 -13.37 -8.57 -6.96
C VAL A 76 -11.90 -8.33 -7.28
N PHE A 77 -11.34 -7.27 -6.73
CA PHE A 77 -9.93 -6.96 -6.84
C PHE A 77 -9.28 -7.14 -5.48
N LEU A 78 -8.43 -8.15 -5.38
CA LEU A 78 -7.62 -8.41 -4.19
C LEU A 78 -6.29 -7.67 -4.37
N GLN A 79 -6.05 -6.72 -3.49
CA GLN A 79 -4.88 -5.85 -3.56
C GLN A 79 -3.84 -6.25 -2.53
N GLY A 80 -2.60 -6.55 -2.98
CA GLY A 80 -1.49 -6.84 -2.08
C GLY A 80 -1.66 -8.14 -1.29
N VAL A 81 -2.01 -9.24 -1.95
CA VAL A 81 -2.09 -10.55 -1.29
C VAL A 81 -0.69 -11.15 -1.17
N GLU A 82 -0.25 -11.40 0.05
CA GLU A 82 1.00 -12.11 0.30
C GLU A 82 0.88 -13.57 -0.16
N GLU A 83 1.85 -14.01 -0.96
CA GLU A 83 1.81 -15.37 -1.55
C GLU A 83 1.89 -16.48 -0.49
N ASP A 84 2.55 -16.20 0.63
CA ASP A 84 2.71 -17.14 1.75
C ASP A 84 1.54 -17.09 2.76
N SER A 85 0.53 -16.24 2.52
CA SER A 85 -0.67 -16.17 3.35
C SER A 85 -1.65 -17.31 3.04
N ASP A 86 -2.60 -17.58 3.95
CA ASP A 86 -3.67 -18.54 3.70
C ASP A 86 -4.48 -18.22 2.44
N LEU A 87 -4.78 -16.94 2.21
CA LEU A 87 -5.45 -16.52 0.99
C LEU A 87 -4.57 -16.76 -0.24
N GLY A 88 -3.26 -16.49 -0.17
CA GLY A 88 -2.31 -16.80 -1.24
C GLY A 88 -2.29 -18.28 -1.58
N ALA A 89 -2.28 -19.14 -0.58
CA ALA A 89 -2.33 -20.59 -0.76
C ALA A 89 -3.68 -21.04 -1.39
N ILE A 90 -4.82 -20.49 -0.96
CA ILE A 90 -6.15 -20.77 -1.55
C ILE A 90 -6.18 -20.35 -3.02
N LEU A 91 -5.67 -19.16 -3.34
CA LEU A 91 -5.62 -18.65 -4.72
C LEU A 91 -4.77 -19.53 -5.64
N ASN A 92 -3.77 -20.23 -5.11
CA ASN A 92 -2.89 -21.13 -5.86
C ASN A 92 -3.37 -22.58 -5.88
N ASP A 93 -4.30 -22.98 -5.01
CA ASP A 93 -4.85 -24.34 -4.98
C ASP A 93 -5.95 -24.52 -6.05
N PRO A 94 -5.71 -25.37 -7.10
CA PRO A 94 -6.72 -25.62 -8.13
C PRO A 94 -8.03 -26.23 -7.62
N LYS A 95 -8.00 -26.86 -6.44
CA LYS A 95 -9.13 -27.56 -5.82
C LYS A 95 -9.91 -26.69 -4.83
N SER A 96 -9.47 -25.46 -4.57
CA SER A 96 -10.15 -24.55 -3.63
C SER A 96 -11.58 -24.22 -4.09
N GLY A 97 -12.46 -24.00 -3.12
CA GLY A 97 -13.82 -23.53 -3.36
C GLY A 97 -13.84 -22.17 -4.05
N LEU A 98 -12.92 -21.27 -3.68
CA LEU A 98 -12.73 -19.97 -4.34
C LEU A 98 -12.51 -20.17 -5.84
N ARG A 99 -11.62 -21.07 -6.27
CA ARG A 99 -11.39 -21.32 -7.68
C ARG A 99 -12.54 -22.05 -8.39
N SER A 100 -13.38 -22.75 -7.67
CA SER A 100 -14.62 -23.29 -8.24
C SER A 100 -15.67 -22.20 -8.48
N ALA A 101 -15.68 -21.14 -7.68
CA ALA A 101 -16.61 -20.01 -7.75
C ALA A 101 -16.12 -18.88 -8.68
N PHE A 102 -14.80 -18.70 -8.84
CA PHE A 102 -14.19 -17.60 -9.58
C PHE A 102 -13.10 -18.05 -10.56
N ASN A 103 -12.98 -17.30 -11.67
CA ASN A 103 -11.78 -17.28 -12.49
C ASN A 103 -10.76 -16.35 -11.78
N VAL A 104 -9.62 -16.90 -11.35
CA VAL A 104 -8.55 -16.17 -10.66
C VAL A 104 -7.56 -15.66 -11.70
N VAL A 105 -7.44 -14.35 -11.83
CA VAL A 105 -6.54 -13.70 -12.79
C VAL A 105 -5.49 -12.89 -12.02
N PRO A 106 -4.23 -13.33 -11.99
CA PRO A 106 -3.15 -12.53 -11.47
C PRO A 106 -3.02 -11.21 -12.25
N PHE A 107 -2.78 -10.11 -11.55
CA PHE A 107 -2.71 -8.79 -12.15
C PHE A 107 -1.44 -8.03 -11.74
N GLY A 108 -0.80 -7.40 -12.71
CA GLY A 108 0.45 -6.68 -12.50
C GLY A 108 1.66 -7.58 -12.21
N PRO A 109 2.81 -6.98 -11.90
CA PRO A 109 4.01 -7.72 -11.50
C PRO A 109 3.85 -8.34 -10.11
N ARG A 110 4.82 -9.14 -9.72
CA ARG A 110 5.05 -9.48 -8.31
C ARG A 110 5.73 -8.31 -7.66
N TYR A 111 5.26 -7.92 -6.49
CA TYR A 111 5.83 -6.88 -5.65
C TYR A 111 6.50 -7.51 -4.43
N SER A 112 7.38 -6.74 -3.79
CA SER A 112 7.88 -7.08 -2.47
C SER A 112 7.14 -6.27 -1.43
N ARG A 113 6.41 -6.93 -0.52
CA ARG A 113 5.94 -6.29 0.70
C ARG A 113 7.13 -5.98 1.57
N CYS A 114 7.47 -4.72 1.67
CA CYS A 114 8.59 -4.24 2.44
C CYS A 114 8.16 -3.93 3.88
N ARG A 115 8.91 -4.46 4.85
CA ARG A 115 8.69 -4.23 6.29
C ARG A 115 10.01 -4.06 7.00
N ILE A 116 9.95 -3.42 8.15
CA ILE A 116 11.05 -3.40 9.10
C ILE A 116 10.65 -4.29 10.28
N ARG A 117 11.46 -5.31 10.55
CA ARG A 117 11.46 -5.99 11.85
C ARG A 117 12.21 -5.09 12.81
N TRP A 118 11.50 -4.56 13.77
CA TRP A 118 11.99 -3.62 14.76
C TRP A 118 12.17 -4.32 16.11
N ASN A 119 13.28 -4.09 16.78
CA ASN A 119 13.59 -4.68 18.08
C ASN A 119 13.70 -3.62 19.18
N GLY A 120 13.14 -2.44 18.96
CA GLY A 120 13.12 -1.34 19.90
C GLY A 120 14.38 -0.45 19.86
N ARG A 121 15.41 -0.78 19.05
CA ARG A 121 16.67 -0.03 19.01
C ARG A 121 17.05 0.38 17.60
N PHE A 122 17.31 1.67 17.43
CA PHE A 122 17.65 2.26 16.14
C PHE A 122 18.97 1.74 15.57
N ASP A 123 20.01 1.65 16.41
CA ASP A 123 21.33 1.15 15.97
C ASP A 123 21.29 -0.33 15.58
N ASP A 124 20.50 -1.16 16.28
CA ASP A 124 20.33 -2.57 15.95
C ASP A 124 19.58 -2.70 14.60
N TYR A 125 18.56 -1.90 14.36
CA TYR A 125 17.92 -1.84 13.05
C TYR A 125 18.93 -1.46 11.96
N LEU A 126 19.73 -0.40 12.17
CA LEU A 126 20.76 -0.01 11.20
C LEU A 126 21.75 -1.14 10.95
N ALA A 127 22.08 -1.95 11.96
CA ALA A 127 23.00 -3.08 11.84
C ALA A 127 22.47 -4.17 10.89
N THR A 128 21.15 -4.31 10.73
CA THR A 128 20.51 -5.25 9.80
C THR A 128 20.66 -4.85 8.33
N LEU A 129 20.94 -3.59 8.05
CA LEU A 129 21.03 -3.06 6.68
C LEU A 129 22.44 -3.23 6.08
N SER A 130 22.53 -3.15 4.74
CA SER A 130 23.83 -3.18 4.07
C SER A 130 24.76 -2.07 4.56
N LYS A 131 26.07 -2.32 4.51
CA LYS A 131 27.09 -1.33 4.93
C LYS A 131 26.93 0.00 4.17
N ILE A 132 26.60 -0.06 2.88
CA ILE A 132 26.41 1.13 2.04
C ILE A 132 25.19 1.91 2.50
N THR A 133 24.05 1.26 2.67
CA THR A 133 22.81 1.87 3.14
C THR A 133 23.00 2.52 4.52
N ARG A 134 23.57 1.78 5.46
CA ARG A 134 23.85 2.27 6.82
C ARG A 134 24.72 3.52 6.82
N LYS A 135 25.80 3.54 6.00
CA LYS A 135 26.68 4.70 5.88
C LYS A 135 25.93 5.91 5.33
N ASP A 136 25.05 5.69 4.33
CA ASP A 136 24.25 6.74 3.70
C ASP A 136 23.23 7.32 4.69
N LEU A 137 22.49 6.47 5.40
CA LEU A 137 21.51 6.90 6.41
C LEU A 137 22.18 7.70 7.55
N ARG A 138 23.32 7.24 8.07
CA ARG A 138 24.07 7.99 9.08
C ARG A 138 24.59 9.33 8.54
N ARG A 139 24.93 9.42 7.26
CA ARG A 139 25.30 10.69 6.63
C ARG A 139 24.11 11.64 6.56
N THR A 140 22.91 11.11 6.26
CA THR A 140 21.68 11.90 6.23
C THR A 140 21.37 12.50 7.60
N LEU A 141 21.46 11.73 8.67
CA LEU A 141 21.27 12.23 10.04
C LEU A 141 22.27 13.35 10.40
N ARG A 142 23.55 13.14 10.13
CA ARG A 142 24.58 14.16 10.43
C ARG A 142 24.37 15.48 9.69
N LYS A 143 23.75 15.45 8.51
CA LYS A 143 23.37 16.69 7.81
C LYS A 143 22.32 17.49 8.56
N ALA A 144 21.39 16.84 9.26
CA ALA A 144 20.41 17.51 10.10
C ALA A 144 21.04 18.20 11.32
N GLU A 145 22.11 17.61 11.84
CA GLU A 145 22.81 18.14 13.01
C GLU A 145 23.69 19.35 12.67
N SER A 146 23.93 19.62 11.38
CA SER A 146 24.72 20.76 10.92
C SER A 146 23.91 22.06 11.07
N ALA A 147 24.44 23.00 11.82
CA ALA A 147 23.82 24.32 12.05
C ALA A 147 23.55 25.12 10.76
N GLU A 148 24.24 24.78 9.65
CA GLU A 148 24.06 25.44 8.36
C GLU A 148 22.71 25.14 7.69
N ASN A 149 22.01 24.08 8.13
CA ASN A 149 20.77 23.62 7.52
C ASN A 149 19.50 24.01 8.32
N GLY A 150 19.64 24.86 9.32
CA GLY A 150 18.56 25.25 10.23
C GLY A 150 18.37 24.25 11.39
N ARG A 151 17.46 24.58 12.28
CA ARG A 151 17.12 23.75 13.45
C ARG A 151 16.03 22.75 13.11
N PHE A 152 16.37 21.49 13.11
CA PHE A 152 15.41 20.40 12.91
C PHE A 152 14.66 20.08 14.21
N ASN A 153 13.34 19.95 14.11
CA ASN A 153 12.48 19.52 15.21
C ASN A 153 11.38 18.59 14.70
N LEU A 154 11.16 17.47 15.40
CA LEU A 154 10.09 16.53 15.12
C LEU A 154 8.96 16.72 16.12
N SER A 155 7.75 16.97 15.63
CA SER A 155 6.55 16.97 16.45
C SER A 155 5.79 15.66 16.28
N ARG A 156 5.36 15.06 17.39
CA ARG A 156 4.57 13.83 17.46
C ARG A 156 3.11 14.16 17.75
N TYR A 157 2.18 13.42 17.13
CA TYR A 157 0.74 13.59 17.20
C TYR A 157 0.07 12.23 17.46
N THR A 158 -0.71 12.11 18.53
CA THR A 158 -1.34 10.84 18.93
C THR A 158 -2.76 11.00 19.46
N SER A 159 -3.12 12.18 19.96
CA SER A 159 -4.42 12.44 20.57
C SER A 159 -5.48 12.89 19.56
N VAL A 160 -6.72 12.95 20.01
CA VAL A 160 -7.86 13.45 19.19
C VAL A 160 -7.66 14.93 18.82
N ASP A 161 -7.17 15.73 19.76
CA ASP A 161 -6.91 17.15 19.53
C ASP A 161 -5.73 17.34 18.57
N ASP A 162 -4.74 16.46 18.63
CA ASP A 162 -3.61 16.46 17.72
C ASP A 162 -4.00 16.15 16.26
N ALA A 163 -5.05 15.37 16.03
CA ALA A 163 -5.44 14.96 14.68
C ALA A 163 -5.76 16.16 13.78
N ALA A 164 -6.46 17.17 14.30
CA ALA A 164 -6.77 18.38 13.56
C ALA A 164 -5.51 19.23 13.30
N ASN A 165 -4.64 19.38 14.30
CA ASN A 165 -3.38 20.10 14.18
C ASN A 165 -2.43 19.42 13.19
N PHE A 166 -2.37 18.08 13.20
CA PHE A 166 -1.61 17.32 12.22
C PHE A 166 -2.11 17.58 10.80
N ILE A 167 -3.43 17.46 10.56
CA ILE A 167 -4.02 17.70 9.24
C ILE A 167 -3.69 19.10 8.74
N ALA A 168 -3.89 20.13 9.58
CA ALA A 168 -3.63 21.52 9.20
C ALA A 168 -2.18 21.78 8.76
N LYS A 169 -1.20 21.05 9.32
CA LYS A 169 0.21 21.15 8.93
C LYS A 169 0.59 20.23 7.78
N ALA A 170 0.02 19.04 7.70
CA ALA A 170 0.37 18.04 6.68
C ALA A 170 -0.22 18.38 5.30
N LEU A 171 -1.44 18.95 5.23
CA LEU A 171 -2.10 19.27 3.96
C LEU A 171 -1.29 20.21 3.06
N PRO A 172 -0.79 21.38 3.54
CA PRO A 172 0.01 22.27 2.70
C PRO A 172 1.28 21.62 2.16
N ILE A 173 1.89 20.72 2.95
CA ILE A 173 3.06 19.95 2.50
C ILE A 173 2.64 18.96 1.42
N SER A 174 1.54 18.22 1.65
CA SER A 174 1.05 17.22 0.72
C SER A 174 0.72 17.81 -0.66
N GLU A 175 0.09 18.97 -0.70
CA GLU A 175 -0.26 19.68 -1.95
C GLU A 175 0.96 20.02 -2.82
N LYS A 176 2.13 20.21 -2.20
CA LYS A 176 3.40 20.47 -2.90
C LYS A 176 4.04 19.21 -3.45
N THR A 177 3.65 18.02 -2.97
CA THR A 177 4.29 16.75 -3.38
C THR A 177 4.04 16.41 -4.85
N TYR A 178 4.96 15.65 -5.43
CA TYR A 178 4.81 15.10 -6.78
C TYR A 178 3.57 14.22 -6.92
N GLN A 179 3.26 13.42 -5.89
CA GLN A 179 2.09 12.53 -5.86
C GLN A 179 0.79 13.32 -5.98
N ALA A 180 0.67 14.43 -5.25
CA ALA A 180 -0.51 15.28 -5.32
C ALA A 180 -0.64 15.97 -6.67
N ARG A 181 0.45 16.58 -7.15
CA ARG A 181 0.45 17.42 -8.37
C ARG A 181 0.24 16.63 -9.66
N LEU A 182 0.87 15.47 -9.81
CA LEU A 182 0.85 14.70 -11.06
C LEU A 182 -0.06 13.48 -11.02
N LEU A 183 -0.25 12.85 -9.87
CA LEU A 183 -1.03 11.62 -9.76
C LEU A 183 -2.38 11.84 -9.09
N GLY A 184 -2.62 13.01 -8.49
CA GLY A 184 -3.79 13.26 -7.69
C GLY A 184 -3.87 12.39 -6.42
N LEU A 185 -2.72 11.83 -6.00
CA LEU A 185 -2.56 10.96 -4.86
C LEU A 185 -1.89 11.76 -3.73
N GLY A 186 -2.59 12.60 -3.06
CA GLY A 186 -2.10 13.33 -1.90
C GLY A 186 -3.09 13.26 -0.77
N LEU A 187 -2.64 13.66 0.41
CA LEU A 187 -3.55 13.88 1.52
C LEU A 187 -4.58 14.93 1.07
N ARG A 188 -5.85 14.60 1.23
CA ARG A 188 -6.95 15.52 0.88
C ARG A 188 -7.78 15.79 2.11
N GLU A 189 -8.11 17.04 2.30
CA GLU A 189 -9.09 17.40 3.30
C GLU A 189 -10.46 16.94 2.82
N ASP A 190 -10.91 15.83 3.38
CA ASP A 190 -12.29 15.38 3.28
C ASP A 190 -12.82 15.05 4.69
N GLU A 191 -14.12 15.08 4.86
CA GLU A 191 -14.76 14.72 6.14
C GLU A 191 -14.34 13.31 6.60
N GLY A 192 -14.03 12.43 5.64
CA GLY A 192 -13.59 11.08 5.91
C GLY A 192 -12.19 11.00 6.52
N LEU A 193 -11.21 11.83 6.09
CA LEU A 193 -9.86 11.83 6.67
C LEU A 193 -9.91 12.27 8.14
N SER A 194 -10.53 13.43 8.41
CA SER A 194 -10.66 13.94 9.78
C SER A 194 -11.35 12.94 10.70
N ALA A 195 -12.48 12.37 10.25
CA ALA A 195 -13.21 11.35 11.02
C ALA A 195 -12.37 10.10 11.28
N ARG A 196 -11.63 9.60 10.28
CA ARG A 196 -10.76 8.42 10.44
C ARG A 196 -9.63 8.67 11.42
N LEU A 197 -8.92 9.81 11.34
CA LEU A 197 -7.82 10.11 12.25
C LEU A 197 -8.32 10.31 13.69
N LYS A 198 -9.44 11.01 13.88
CA LYS A 198 -10.07 11.15 15.20
C LYS A 198 -10.47 9.80 15.79
N ALA A 199 -11.18 8.98 15.02
CA ALA A 199 -11.58 7.64 15.46
C ALA A 199 -10.40 6.72 15.77
N ALA A 200 -9.28 6.86 15.06
CA ALA A 200 -8.05 6.15 15.35
C ALA A 200 -7.37 6.68 16.61
N ALA A 201 -7.33 7.99 16.81
CA ALA A 201 -6.78 8.62 18.00
C ALA A 201 -7.56 8.27 19.27
N GLU A 202 -8.90 8.27 19.21
CA GLU A 202 -9.77 7.83 20.30
C GLU A 202 -9.46 6.39 20.77
N ARG A 203 -8.95 5.55 19.87
CA ARG A 203 -8.57 4.16 20.16
C ARG A 203 -7.08 3.97 20.45
N GLY A 204 -6.30 5.05 20.45
CA GLY A 204 -4.85 5.01 20.63
C GLY A 204 -4.10 4.38 19.44
N TYR A 205 -4.69 4.41 18.23
CA TYR A 205 -4.05 3.85 17.03
C TYR A 205 -3.35 4.88 16.16
N PHE A 206 -3.69 6.16 16.29
CA PHE A 206 -3.10 7.22 15.46
C PHE A 206 -1.69 7.54 15.91
N LEU A 207 -0.76 7.59 14.95
CA LEU A 207 0.59 8.08 15.14
C LEU A 207 0.99 8.93 13.93
N GLY A 208 1.15 10.22 14.16
CA GLY A 208 1.56 11.20 13.16
C GLY A 208 2.80 11.95 13.57
N HIS A 209 3.58 12.41 12.58
CA HIS A 209 4.78 13.20 12.78
C HIS A 209 4.87 14.33 11.76
N ILE A 210 5.34 15.49 12.21
CA ILE A 210 5.71 16.62 11.35
C ILE A 210 7.16 16.98 11.64
N LEU A 211 7.98 17.03 10.61
CA LEU A 211 9.33 17.55 10.68
C LEU A 211 9.33 19.04 10.34
N HIS A 212 9.95 19.83 11.18
CA HIS A 212 10.11 21.27 11.02
C HIS A 212 11.58 21.62 10.79
N ILE A 213 11.82 22.68 10.02
CA ILE A 213 13.09 23.40 9.94
C ILE A 213 12.80 24.86 10.33
N ASP A 214 13.45 25.36 11.39
CA ASP A 214 13.22 26.70 11.93
C ASP A 214 11.71 27.02 12.10
N ASP A 215 10.99 26.07 12.72
CA ASP A 215 9.55 26.09 12.98
C ASP A 215 8.65 26.01 11.73
N VAL A 216 9.20 25.95 10.52
CA VAL A 216 8.45 25.71 9.27
C VAL A 216 8.21 24.22 9.08
N PRO A 217 6.95 23.74 8.93
CA PRO A 217 6.67 22.34 8.63
C PRO A 217 7.11 22.01 7.21
N VAL A 218 8.01 21.02 7.05
CA VAL A 218 8.62 20.67 5.77
C VAL A 218 8.38 19.21 5.34
N ALA A 219 8.00 18.33 6.27
CA ALA A 219 7.63 16.95 5.93
C ALA A 219 6.63 16.41 6.95
N PHE A 220 5.80 15.46 6.50
CA PHE A 220 4.89 14.73 7.36
C PHE A 220 5.00 13.23 7.13
N HIS A 221 4.63 12.48 8.15
CA HIS A 221 4.46 11.04 8.10
C HIS A 221 3.36 10.63 9.07
N TYR A 222 2.45 9.71 8.67
CA TYR A 222 1.47 9.18 9.60
C TYR A 222 1.06 7.75 9.27
N GLY A 223 0.47 7.13 10.27
CA GLY A 223 -0.08 5.80 10.14
C GLY A 223 -0.87 5.37 11.36
N TYR A 224 -1.08 4.07 11.44
CA TYR A 224 -1.84 3.46 12.52
C TYR A 224 -0.99 2.41 13.22
N VAL A 225 -0.93 2.50 14.55
CA VAL A 225 -0.35 1.46 15.40
C VAL A 225 -1.48 0.55 15.85
N PHE A 226 -1.45 -0.68 15.40
CA PHE A 226 -2.40 -1.69 15.84
C PHE A 226 -1.65 -2.94 16.29
N ARG A 227 -1.92 -3.38 17.52
CA ARG A 227 -1.08 -4.37 18.21
C ARG A 227 0.37 -3.88 18.24
N SER A 228 1.31 -4.67 17.76
CA SER A 228 2.73 -4.29 17.67
C SER A 228 3.17 -3.93 16.23
N CYS A 229 2.25 -3.52 15.37
CA CYS A 229 2.56 -3.13 14.00
C CYS A 229 2.21 -1.65 13.75
N PHE A 230 3.18 -0.90 13.25
CA PHE A 230 2.97 0.45 12.74
C PHE A 230 2.77 0.38 11.22
N TYR A 231 1.54 0.57 10.79
CA TYR A 231 1.15 0.65 9.38
C TYR A 231 1.38 2.07 8.88
N MET A 232 2.39 2.26 8.05
CA MET A 232 2.84 3.55 7.51
C MET A 232 1.95 3.93 6.33
N VAL A 233 0.91 4.74 6.58
CA VAL A 233 -0.16 4.98 5.59
C VAL A 233 0.26 5.97 4.52
N ASP A 234 0.79 7.12 4.93
CA ASP A 234 1.19 8.17 3.98
C ASP A 234 2.29 9.05 4.57
N GLY A 235 3.04 9.69 3.68
CA GLY A 235 4.08 10.63 4.03
C GLY A 235 4.50 11.45 2.82
N GLY A 236 4.90 12.67 3.09
CA GLY A 236 5.34 13.59 2.05
C GLY A 236 6.28 14.65 2.59
N TYR A 237 6.93 15.34 1.67
CA TYR A 237 7.82 16.45 2.01
C TYR A 237 7.75 17.56 0.98
N ASP A 238 8.07 18.76 1.40
CA ASP A 238 8.17 19.93 0.53
C ASP A 238 9.38 19.78 -0.42
N PRO A 239 9.16 19.74 -1.77
CA PRO A 239 10.23 19.58 -2.75
C PRO A 239 11.33 20.64 -2.67
N ASP A 240 11.04 21.82 -2.15
CA ASP A 240 12.04 22.90 -2.02
C ASP A 240 13.19 22.49 -1.10
N TYR A 241 12.93 21.57 -0.18
CA TYR A 241 13.93 21.01 0.75
C TYR A 241 14.51 19.65 0.29
N ALA A 242 14.24 19.20 -0.94
CA ALA A 242 14.66 17.89 -1.44
C ALA A 242 16.18 17.66 -1.36
N LYS A 243 17.01 18.72 -1.53
CA LYS A 243 18.48 18.66 -1.43
C LYS A 243 18.98 18.21 -0.05
N LEU A 244 18.18 18.41 0.98
CA LEU A 244 18.45 17.98 2.36
C LEU A 244 18.05 16.52 2.64
N GLN A 245 17.49 15.82 1.65
CA GLN A 245 16.97 14.45 1.79
C GLN A 245 15.87 14.33 2.85
N ILE A 246 15.00 15.34 2.95
CA ILE A 246 13.99 15.51 4.00
C ILE A 246 13.07 14.28 4.14
N GLY A 247 12.69 13.64 3.03
CA GLY A 247 11.86 12.42 3.09
C GLY A 247 12.54 11.25 3.80
N MET A 248 13.88 11.13 3.69
CA MET A 248 14.63 10.14 4.45
C MET A 248 14.88 10.63 5.89
N MET A 249 15.05 11.93 6.05
CA MET A 249 15.26 12.55 7.36
C MET A 249 14.07 12.29 8.29
N ILE A 250 12.84 12.63 7.84
CA ILE A 250 11.64 12.39 8.68
C ILE A 250 11.50 10.90 9.01
N PHE A 251 11.75 10.00 8.07
CA PHE A 251 11.68 8.56 8.30
C PHE A 251 12.63 8.12 9.43
N LEU A 252 13.89 8.58 9.40
CA LEU A 252 14.88 8.24 10.44
C LEU A 252 14.52 8.84 11.79
N ASN A 253 14.04 10.07 11.82
CA ASN A 253 13.57 10.73 13.04
C ASN A 253 12.36 10.02 13.66
N VAL A 254 11.43 9.51 12.81
CA VAL A 254 10.30 8.69 13.28
C VAL A 254 10.78 7.41 13.98
N LEU A 255 11.80 6.73 13.46
CA LEU A 255 12.36 5.55 14.10
C LEU A 255 13.01 5.88 15.45
N GLN A 256 13.73 7.00 15.54
CA GLN A 256 14.33 7.48 16.80
C GLN A 256 13.25 7.91 17.80
N ASP A 257 12.16 8.51 17.35
CA ASP A 257 11.03 8.89 18.19
C ASP A 257 10.31 7.65 18.77
N ILE A 258 10.10 6.61 17.95
CA ILE A 258 9.54 5.32 18.40
C ILE A 258 10.43 4.69 19.49
N GLU A 259 11.76 4.71 19.33
CA GLU A 259 12.70 4.23 20.36
C GLU A 259 12.61 5.07 21.63
N ALA A 260 12.65 6.40 21.51
CA ALA A 260 12.65 7.33 22.64
C ALA A 260 11.39 7.23 23.51
N HIS A 261 10.24 6.94 22.90
CA HIS A 261 8.97 6.75 23.61
C HIS A 261 8.74 5.31 24.10
N GLY A 262 9.62 4.37 23.74
CA GLY A 262 9.48 2.97 24.12
C GLY A 262 8.20 2.32 23.54
N ASP A 263 7.79 2.74 22.37
CA ASP A 263 6.57 2.22 21.73
C ASP A 263 6.69 0.71 21.49
N ARG A 264 5.66 -0.03 21.85
CA ARG A 264 5.60 -1.49 21.61
C ARG A 264 5.31 -1.80 20.15
N ILE A 265 6.29 -1.57 19.30
CA ILE A 265 6.24 -1.83 17.86
C ILE A 265 7.29 -2.90 17.55
N ASP A 266 6.87 -4.01 16.94
CA ASP A 266 7.74 -5.09 16.47
C ASP A 266 7.94 -5.02 14.95
N ILE A 267 6.95 -4.47 14.24
CA ILE A 267 6.93 -4.37 12.78
C ILE A 267 6.55 -2.95 12.36
N LEU A 268 7.32 -2.38 11.43
CA LEU A 268 6.86 -1.23 10.64
C LEU A 268 6.56 -1.72 9.23
N ASP A 269 5.34 -1.49 8.78
CA ASP A 269 4.85 -1.97 7.49
C ASP A 269 4.66 -0.81 6.52
N TYR A 270 5.40 -0.81 5.41
CA TYR A 270 5.31 0.22 4.36
C TYR A 270 4.05 0.10 3.49
N LEU A 271 3.17 -0.83 3.82
CA LEU A 271 2.02 -1.20 2.98
C LEU A 271 2.45 -1.69 1.58
N TYR A 272 1.48 -1.83 0.68
CA TYR A 272 1.73 -2.29 -0.68
C TYR A 272 2.40 -1.20 -1.55
N GLY A 273 2.93 -1.62 -2.68
CA GLY A 273 3.50 -0.75 -3.71
C GLY A 273 5.01 -0.63 -3.66
N ASP A 274 5.56 -0.39 -4.84
CA ASP A 274 6.99 -0.28 -5.06
C ASP A 274 7.55 1.04 -4.56
N GLY A 275 8.78 0.99 -4.08
CA GLY A 275 9.54 2.17 -3.72
C GLY A 275 10.98 1.81 -3.44
N SER A 276 11.91 2.38 -4.19
CA SER A 276 13.36 2.11 -4.01
C SER A 276 13.83 2.39 -2.59
N TYR A 277 13.24 3.37 -1.92
CA TYR A 277 13.55 3.67 -0.52
C TYR A 277 13.03 2.56 0.41
N LYS A 278 11.82 2.02 0.16
CA LYS A 278 11.24 0.90 0.93
C LYS A 278 12.14 -0.33 0.84
N GLU A 279 12.56 -0.68 -0.39
CA GLU A 279 13.44 -1.82 -0.59
C GLU A 279 14.80 -1.66 0.09
N ARG A 280 15.35 -0.45 0.10
CA ARG A 280 16.65 -0.14 0.68
C ARG A 280 16.64 -0.13 2.21
N THR A 281 15.52 0.26 2.81
CA THR A 281 15.38 0.41 4.26
C THR A 281 14.65 -0.75 4.94
N SER A 282 14.09 -1.69 4.17
CA SER A 282 13.47 -2.89 4.73
C SER A 282 14.49 -3.98 5.05
N ASN A 283 14.25 -4.71 6.15
CA ASN A 283 14.99 -5.91 6.51
C ASN A 283 14.12 -7.19 6.52
N LEU A 284 12.84 -7.04 6.18
CA LEU A 284 11.89 -8.13 6.01
C LEU A 284 11.11 -7.90 4.71
N LYS A 285 11.11 -8.90 3.82
CA LYS A 285 10.42 -8.83 2.53
C LYS A 285 9.66 -10.12 2.27
N THR A 286 8.41 -9.98 1.84
CA THR A 286 7.56 -11.11 1.42
C THR A 286 6.99 -10.84 0.03
N PRO A 287 6.86 -11.86 -0.83
CA PRO A 287 6.28 -11.67 -2.15
C PRO A 287 4.78 -11.43 -2.03
N GLU A 288 4.30 -10.39 -2.72
CA GLU A 288 2.87 -10.09 -2.83
C GLU A 288 2.43 -9.90 -4.27
N ARG A 289 1.16 -10.09 -4.53
CA ARG A 289 0.56 -9.90 -5.85
C ARG A 289 -0.89 -9.44 -5.76
N HIS A 290 -1.35 -8.76 -6.80
CA HIS A 290 -2.76 -8.45 -6.98
C HIS A 290 -3.47 -9.54 -7.78
N TYR A 291 -4.77 -9.70 -7.53
CA TYR A 291 -5.61 -10.66 -8.27
C TYR A 291 -6.97 -10.06 -8.59
N TYR A 292 -7.48 -10.38 -9.77
CA TYR A 292 -8.90 -10.25 -10.06
C TYR A 292 -9.59 -11.59 -9.86
N LEU A 293 -10.70 -11.59 -9.11
CA LEU A 293 -11.63 -12.69 -9.04
C LEU A 293 -12.84 -12.33 -9.89
N ILE A 294 -13.06 -13.09 -10.94
CA ILE A 294 -14.13 -12.86 -11.89
C ILE A 294 -15.12 -14.03 -11.76
N PRO A 295 -16.41 -13.78 -11.45
CA PRO A 295 -17.39 -14.85 -11.28
C PRO A 295 -17.34 -15.90 -12.39
N LYS A 296 -17.42 -17.18 -12.05
CA LYS A 296 -17.28 -18.31 -12.99
C LYS A 296 -18.59 -18.49 -13.76
N THR A 297 -18.77 -17.64 -14.76
CA THR A 297 -19.85 -17.68 -15.76
C THR A 297 -19.23 -17.69 -17.15
N LEU A 298 -20.00 -17.99 -18.19
CA LEU A 298 -19.50 -17.93 -19.58
C LEU A 298 -18.89 -16.56 -19.91
N ARG A 299 -19.62 -15.48 -19.58
CA ARG A 299 -19.13 -14.09 -19.76
C ARG A 299 -17.88 -13.81 -18.91
N GLY A 300 -17.86 -14.29 -17.68
CA GLY A 300 -16.69 -14.15 -16.80
C GLY A 300 -15.48 -14.92 -17.31
N ALA A 301 -15.66 -16.11 -17.85
CA ALA A 301 -14.56 -16.89 -18.45
C ALA A 301 -13.98 -16.19 -19.70
N ILE A 302 -14.83 -15.62 -20.56
CA ILE A 302 -14.37 -14.83 -21.71
C ILE A 302 -13.58 -13.62 -21.23
N LEU A 303 -14.11 -12.86 -20.24
CA LEU A 303 -13.44 -11.70 -19.68
C LEU A 303 -12.06 -12.06 -19.08
N ALA A 304 -12.00 -13.12 -18.29
CA ALA A 304 -10.75 -13.58 -17.68
C ALA A 304 -9.71 -14.00 -18.74
N LYS A 305 -10.12 -14.76 -19.74
CA LYS A 305 -9.24 -15.16 -20.86
C LYS A 305 -8.74 -13.95 -21.63
N SER A 306 -9.61 -12.98 -21.92
CA SER A 306 -9.23 -11.73 -22.62
C SER A 306 -8.21 -10.92 -21.82
N MET A 307 -8.37 -10.81 -20.50
CA MET A 307 -7.40 -10.13 -19.65
C MET A 307 -6.03 -10.82 -19.68
N VAL A 308 -6.00 -12.15 -19.53
CA VAL A 308 -4.75 -12.93 -19.58
C VAL A 308 -4.09 -12.85 -20.95
N ALA A 309 -4.86 -12.95 -22.03
CA ALA A 309 -4.33 -12.86 -23.39
C ALA A 309 -3.73 -11.48 -23.67
N THR A 310 -4.44 -10.40 -23.31
CA THR A 310 -3.95 -9.02 -23.50
C THR A 310 -2.68 -8.77 -22.70
N ASP A 311 -2.63 -9.21 -21.45
CA ASP A 311 -1.44 -9.06 -20.61
C ASP A 311 -0.22 -9.83 -21.15
N ARG A 312 -0.43 -11.09 -21.60
CA ARG A 312 0.63 -11.88 -22.23
C ARG A 312 1.15 -11.24 -23.51
N PHE A 313 0.23 -10.77 -24.36
CA PHE A 313 0.60 -10.13 -25.62
C PHE A 313 1.33 -8.81 -25.38
N SER A 314 0.83 -7.98 -24.45
CA SER A 314 1.46 -6.71 -24.08
C SER A 314 2.88 -6.92 -23.54
N ARG A 315 3.09 -7.92 -22.68
CA ARG A 315 4.44 -8.28 -22.19
C ARG A 315 5.34 -8.80 -23.28
N GLY A 316 4.83 -9.69 -24.14
CA GLY A 316 5.58 -10.22 -25.29
C GLY A 316 6.03 -9.11 -26.24
N LEU A 317 5.12 -8.18 -26.56
CA LEU A 317 5.42 -6.98 -27.38
C LEU A 317 6.45 -6.08 -26.69
N GLY A 318 6.29 -5.83 -25.38
CA GLY A 318 7.23 -5.03 -24.59
C GLY A 318 8.66 -5.60 -24.64
N ASN A 319 8.80 -6.91 -24.41
CA ASN A 319 10.09 -7.62 -24.47
C ASN A 319 10.70 -7.62 -25.88
N PHE A 320 9.86 -7.79 -26.91
CA PHE A 320 10.30 -7.69 -28.30
C PHE A 320 10.85 -6.29 -28.65
N LEU A 321 10.10 -5.24 -28.28
CA LEU A 321 10.51 -3.85 -28.53
C LEU A 321 11.78 -3.48 -27.75
N GLU A 322 11.95 -4.00 -26.55
CA GLU A 322 13.14 -3.79 -25.73
C GLU A 322 14.37 -4.48 -26.37
N LYS A 323 14.23 -5.74 -26.77
CA LYS A 323 15.28 -6.51 -27.45
C LYS A 323 15.77 -5.86 -28.73
N HIS A 324 14.89 -5.16 -29.45
CA HIS A 324 15.22 -4.48 -30.71
C HIS A 324 15.51 -2.96 -30.56
N GLY A 325 15.61 -2.45 -29.33
CA GLY A 325 15.90 -1.04 -29.05
C GLY A 325 14.83 -0.04 -29.53
N LEU A 326 13.63 -0.53 -29.85
CA LEU A 326 12.53 0.27 -30.41
C LEU A 326 11.66 0.93 -29.33
N LYS A 327 11.74 0.47 -28.08
CA LYS A 327 10.91 0.92 -26.96
C LYS A 327 10.97 2.44 -26.73
N GLU A 328 12.17 3.01 -26.72
CA GLU A 328 12.38 4.44 -26.52
C GLU A 328 11.98 5.30 -27.74
N ARG A 329 12.07 4.75 -28.94
CA ARG A 329 11.61 5.42 -30.15
C ARG A 329 10.10 5.54 -30.18
N ILE A 330 9.39 4.46 -29.84
CA ILE A 330 7.92 4.41 -29.80
C ILE A 330 7.40 5.30 -28.67
N LYS A 331 8.00 5.28 -27.47
CA LYS A 331 7.61 6.19 -26.37
C LYS A 331 7.72 7.67 -26.77
N ARG A 332 8.78 8.03 -27.50
CA ARG A 332 8.93 9.41 -28.02
C ARG A 332 7.86 9.80 -29.03
N LEU A 333 7.45 8.87 -29.91
CA LEU A 333 6.38 9.10 -30.87
C LEU A 333 5.03 9.29 -30.16
N ILE A 334 4.66 8.42 -29.22
CA ILE A 334 3.41 8.50 -28.46
C ILE A 334 3.32 9.82 -27.66
N ARG A 335 4.43 10.24 -27.02
CA ARG A 335 4.48 11.53 -26.28
C ARG A 335 4.42 12.78 -27.14
N ARG A 336 4.67 12.66 -28.44
CA ARG A 336 4.54 13.77 -29.41
C ARG A 336 3.13 13.85 -30.03
N SER A 337 2.32 12.80 -29.87
CA SER A 337 0.98 12.69 -30.45
C SER A 337 -0.14 12.85 -29.41
N ALA A 338 0.20 12.96 -28.12
CA ALA A 338 -0.69 13.24 -26.99
C ALA A 338 -0.45 14.68 -26.48
#